data_fa9b9d9ea78c2fad45a87afb0f9dfb5d
#
_entry.id   fa9b9d9ea78c2fad45a87afb0f9dfb5d
#
_cell.length_a   1.000
_cell.length_b   1.000
_cell.length_c   1.000
_cell.angle_alpha   90.00
_cell.angle_beta   90.00
_cell.angle_gamma   90.00
#
_symmetry.space_group_name_H-M   'P 1'
#
loop_
_entity.id
_entity.type
_entity.pdbx_description
1 polymer ?
#
loop_
_entity_poly.entity_id
_entity_poly.type
_entity_poly.pdbx_seq_one_letter_code
_entity_poly.pdbx_strand_id
1 'polypeptide(L)'
;PVSYPVAFDMEDSTQGTLSKDELAAIANAFCGRISEAGYYPVIYANDNWLANKLDMSKMNYPVWVARYSAKPAYQNPVMWQATSTGAVNGISGNVDIDFQFKDFTSVIPANTWRTINGQTYYYQNYVKQKNAWIDDGTGWFYMNGDGLASKGWLTLSGTSYYLDDSTGRMITGWKSDNGKWYYFGSSGS
;
A
#
# COMPACT_ATOMS: atom_id res chain seq x y z
N PRO A 1 2.19 -2.53 9.94
CA PRO A 1 2.59 -1.82 8.71
C PRO A 1 3.11 -2.83 7.69
N VAL A 2 2.76 -2.64 6.41
CA VAL A 2 3.19 -3.48 5.30
C VAL A 2 4.05 -2.63 4.37
N SER A 3 5.35 -2.94 4.29
CA SER A 3 6.35 -2.22 3.50
C SER A 3 6.74 -2.95 2.21
N TYR A 4 6.20 -4.15 2.02
CA TYR A 4 6.39 -5.00 0.85
C TYR A 4 5.06 -5.39 0.22
N PRO A 5 5.06 -5.91 -1.03
CA PRO A 5 3.86 -6.42 -1.68
C PRO A 5 3.16 -7.51 -0.88
N VAL A 6 1.85 -7.63 -1.10
CA VAL A 6 1.05 -8.77 -0.63
C VAL A 6 0.96 -9.76 -1.79
N ALA A 7 1.57 -10.93 -1.63
CA ALA A 7 1.61 -11.95 -2.66
C ALA A 7 0.36 -12.85 -2.60
N PHE A 8 -0.22 -13.13 -3.77
CA PHE A 8 -1.15 -14.23 -3.95
C PHE A 8 -0.39 -15.43 -4.51
N ASP A 9 -0.26 -16.47 -3.70
CA ASP A 9 0.42 -17.70 -4.05
C ASP A 9 -0.48 -18.58 -4.93
N MET A 10 -0.06 -18.81 -6.18
CA MET A 10 -0.81 -19.53 -7.21
C MET A 10 -0.02 -20.75 -7.69
N GLU A 11 0.18 -21.72 -6.82
CA GLU A 11 0.85 -22.98 -7.17
C GLU A 11 0.35 -24.20 -6.38
N ASP A 12 -0.76 -24.03 -5.66
CA ASP A 12 -1.38 -25.15 -4.93
C ASP A 12 -2.02 -26.16 -5.86
N SER A 13 -1.85 -27.44 -5.56
CA SER A 13 -2.34 -28.55 -6.37
C SER A 13 -3.86 -28.52 -6.56
N THR A 14 -4.62 -28.05 -5.58
CA THR A 14 -6.08 -27.94 -5.67
C THR A 14 -6.50 -26.85 -6.65
N GLN A 15 -5.76 -25.75 -6.72
CA GLN A 15 -5.96 -24.71 -7.73
C GLN A 15 -5.64 -25.26 -9.14
N GLY A 16 -4.66 -26.15 -9.25
CA GLY A 16 -4.23 -26.74 -10.52
C GLY A 16 -5.28 -27.55 -11.29
N THR A 17 -6.42 -27.84 -10.66
CA THR A 17 -7.59 -28.49 -11.28
C THR A 17 -8.53 -27.51 -11.99
N LEU A 18 -8.38 -26.22 -11.72
CA LEU A 18 -9.23 -25.16 -12.26
C LEU A 18 -8.79 -24.75 -13.68
N SER A 19 -9.74 -24.25 -14.44
CA SER A 19 -9.45 -23.63 -15.75
C SER A 19 -8.66 -22.32 -15.59
N LYS A 20 -8.00 -21.90 -16.66
CA LYS A 20 -7.28 -20.61 -16.70
C LYS A 20 -8.19 -19.42 -16.39
N ASP A 21 -9.46 -19.48 -16.78
CA ASP A 21 -10.43 -18.43 -16.54
C ASP A 21 -10.83 -18.35 -15.07
N GLU A 22 -11.04 -19.47 -14.42
CA GLU A 22 -11.32 -19.54 -12.99
C GLU A 22 -10.13 -19.05 -12.16
N LEU A 23 -8.91 -19.48 -12.53
CA LEU A 23 -7.68 -19.00 -11.88
C LEU A 23 -7.51 -17.48 -12.02
N ALA A 24 -7.76 -16.93 -13.21
CA ALA A 24 -7.72 -15.49 -13.43
C ALA A 24 -8.78 -14.73 -12.63
N ALA A 25 -10.00 -15.27 -12.54
CA ALA A 25 -11.07 -14.66 -11.75
C ALA A 25 -10.72 -14.61 -10.26
N ILE A 26 -10.17 -15.69 -9.71
CA ILE A 26 -9.73 -15.75 -8.30
C ILE A 26 -8.59 -14.78 -8.04
N ALA A 27 -7.57 -14.76 -8.92
CA ALA A 27 -6.43 -13.84 -8.80
C ALA A 27 -6.88 -12.37 -8.84
N ASN A 28 -7.76 -12.02 -9.78
CA ASN A 28 -8.28 -10.68 -9.91
C ASN A 28 -9.13 -10.27 -8.69
N ALA A 29 -9.95 -11.18 -8.15
CA ALA A 29 -10.73 -10.93 -6.94
C ALA A 29 -9.83 -10.68 -5.73
N PHE A 30 -8.82 -11.53 -5.49
CA PHE A 30 -7.87 -11.34 -4.40
C PHE A 30 -7.06 -10.05 -4.55
N CYS A 31 -6.38 -9.89 -5.69
CA CYS A 31 -5.52 -8.74 -5.91
C CYS A 31 -6.31 -7.42 -5.95
N GLY A 32 -7.54 -7.44 -6.47
CA GLY A 32 -8.46 -6.32 -6.41
C GLY A 32 -8.77 -5.90 -4.98
N ARG A 33 -9.12 -6.83 -4.11
CA ARG A 33 -9.38 -6.56 -2.68
C ARG A 33 -8.15 -6.02 -1.94
N ILE A 34 -6.95 -6.55 -2.25
CA ILE A 34 -5.69 -6.05 -1.70
C ILE A 34 -5.43 -4.60 -2.16
N SER A 35 -5.66 -4.31 -3.45
CA SER A 35 -5.53 -2.95 -3.99
C SER A 35 -6.54 -1.98 -3.37
N GLU A 36 -7.82 -2.37 -3.25
CA GLU A 36 -8.87 -1.58 -2.61
C GLU A 36 -8.54 -1.27 -1.14
N ALA A 37 -7.88 -2.20 -0.46
CA ALA A 37 -7.38 -2.01 0.91
C ALA A 37 -6.12 -1.13 0.99
N GLY A 38 -5.63 -0.60 -0.15
CA GLY A 38 -4.46 0.29 -0.20
C GLY A 38 -3.12 -0.42 -0.14
N TYR A 39 -3.07 -1.73 -0.39
CA TYR A 39 -1.82 -2.49 -0.48
C TYR A 39 -1.43 -2.74 -1.94
N TYR A 40 -0.18 -3.13 -2.15
CA TYR A 40 0.36 -3.45 -3.47
C TYR A 40 0.35 -4.97 -3.67
N PRO A 41 -0.54 -5.53 -4.52
CA PRO A 41 -0.60 -6.96 -4.76
C PRO A 41 0.43 -7.40 -5.80
N VAL A 42 0.91 -8.64 -5.66
CA VAL A 42 1.67 -9.36 -6.68
C VAL A 42 1.15 -10.79 -6.79
N ILE A 43 1.31 -11.40 -7.95
CA ILE A 43 1.08 -12.83 -8.15
C ILE A 43 2.41 -13.55 -7.93
N TYR A 44 2.44 -14.51 -7.00
CA TYR A 44 3.55 -15.43 -6.85
C TYR A 44 3.19 -16.77 -7.51
N ALA A 45 4.07 -17.25 -8.39
CA ALA A 45 3.96 -18.56 -9.00
C ALA A 45 5.31 -19.00 -9.57
N ASN A 46 5.50 -20.33 -9.72
CA ASN A 46 6.66 -20.83 -10.43
C ASN A 46 6.52 -20.73 -11.97
N ASP A 47 7.65 -20.82 -12.69
CA ASP A 47 7.69 -20.68 -14.15
C ASP A 47 6.73 -21.62 -14.88
N ASN A 48 6.53 -22.86 -14.37
CA ASN A 48 5.63 -23.81 -15.01
C ASN A 48 4.17 -23.36 -14.93
N TRP A 49 3.75 -22.84 -13.79
CA TRP A 49 2.41 -22.28 -13.61
C TRP A 49 2.19 -21.06 -14.50
N LEU A 50 3.13 -20.13 -14.52
CA LEU A 50 3.07 -18.94 -15.36
C LEU A 50 2.98 -19.27 -16.85
N ALA A 51 3.69 -20.31 -17.31
CA ALA A 51 3.69 -20.70 -18.71
C ALA A 51 2.46 -21.53 -19.12
N ASN A 52 2.00 -22.45 -18.25
CA ASN A 52 1.09 -23.51 -18.64
C ASN A 52 -0.29 -23.45 -17.97
N LYS A 53 -0.36 -22.94 -16.74
CA LYS A 53 -1.59 -22.94 -15.93
C LYS A 53 -2.29 -21.58 -15.90
N LEU A 54 -1.55 -20.49 -15.86
CA LEU A 54 -2.09 -19.16 -15.76
C LEU A 54 -2.24 -18.50 -17.15
N ASP A 55 -3.21 -17.61 -17.27
CA ASP A 55 -3.35 -16.72 -18.42
C ASP A 55 -3.05 -15.29 -17.97
N MET A 56 -1.77 -14.91 -18.06
CA MET A 56 -1.32 -13.59 -17.61
C MET A 56 -1.90 -12.44 -18.44
N SER A 57 -2.48 -12.69 -19.60
CA SER A 57 -3.19 -11.66 -20.37
C SER A 57 -4.50 -11.21 -19.70
N LYS A 58 -5.05 -12.05 -18.84
CA LYS A 58 -6.28 -11.80 -18.06
C LYS A 58 -6.02 -11.27 -16.65
N MET A 59 -4.75 -11.21 -16.24
CA MET A 59 -4.32 -10.80 -14.91
C MET A 59 -3.31 -9.65 -15.03
N ASN A 60 -3.71 -8.43 -14.73
CA ASN A 60 -2.85 -7.26 -14.88
C ASN A 60 -2.16 -6.89 -13.56
N TYR A 61 -1.45 -7.84 -12.98
CA TYR A 61 -0.70 -7.67 -11.73
C TYR A 61 0.78 -8.04 -11.91
N PRO A 62 1.69 -7.38 -11.15
CA PRO A 62 3.11 -7.73 -11.16
C PRO A 62 3.34 -9.16 -10.67
N VAL A 63 4.44 -9.76 -11.12
CA VAL A 63 4.77 -11.16 -10.82
C VAL A 63 6.03 -11.25 -9.97
N TRP A 64 5.96 -12.04 -8.91
CA TRP A 64 7.07 -12.62 -8.18
C TRP A 64 7.21 -14.06 -8.63
N VAL A 65 8.23 -14.35 -9.44
CA VAL A 65 8.41 -15.67 -10.03
C VAL A 65 9.32 -16.56 -9.18
N ALA A 66 8.95 -17.81 -8.99
CA ALA A 66 9.85 -18.82 -8.42
C ALA A 66 10.49 -19.65 -9.55
N ARG A 67 11.82 -19.67 -9.58
CA ARG A 67 12.60 -20.54 -10.47
C ARG A 67 13.94 -20.86 -9.84
N TYR A 68 14.16 -22.10 -9.47
CA TYR A 68 15.38 -22.55 -8.81
C TYR A 68 16.42 -22.99 -9.83
N SER A 69 17.69 -22.73 -9.53
CA SER A 69 18.86 -23.18 -10.29
C SER A 69 19.00 -22.63 -11.72
N ALA A 70 18.12 -21.74 -12.17
CA ALA A 70 18.20 -21.10 -13.49
C ALA A 70 17.45 -19.77 -13.49
N LYS A 71 17.80 -18.87 -14.43
CA LYS A 71 17.05 -17.63 -14.65
C LYS A 71 15.60 -17.95 -15.06
N PRO A 72 14.59 -17.21 -14.55
CA PRO A 72 13.20 -17.38 -14.96
C PRO A 72 13.00 -17.18 -16.46
N ALA A 73 12.08 -17.94 -17.05
CA ALA A 73 11.62 -17.73 -18.41
C ALA A 73 10.63 -16.56 -18.49
N TYR A 74 9.87 -16.31 -17.39
CA TYR A 74 8.95 -15.19 -17.31
C TYR A 74 9.67 -13.84 -17.46
N GLN A 75 9.14 -12.98 -18.33
CA GLN A 75 9.78 -11.70 -18.63
C GLN A 75 9.32 -10.60 -17.68
N ASN A 76 10.27 -9.77 -17.24
CA ASN A 76 10.03 -8.60 -16.39
C ASN A 76 9.32 -8.89 -15.06
N PRO A 77 9.75 -9.90 -14.28
CA PRO A 77 9.22 -10.10 -12.94
C PRO A 77 9.65 -8.92 -12.04
N VAL A 78 8.85 -8.61 -11.02
CA VAL A 78 9.26 -7.60 -10.01
C VAL A 78 10.13 -8.20 -8.93
N MET A 79 10.03 -9.52 -8.71
CA MET A 79 10.87 -10.30 -7.82
C MET A 79 11.11 -11.70 -8.39
N TRP A 80 12.21 -12.31 -8.02
CA TRP A 80 12.57 -13.69 -8.38
C TRP A 80 13.08 -14.44 -7.15
N GLN A 81 12.37 -15.51 -6.76
CA GLN A 81 12.85 -16.46 -5.78
C GLN A 81 13.77 -17.47 -6.48
N ALA A 82 15.06 -17.36 -6.20
CA ALA A 82 16.11 -18.12 -6.89
C ALA A 82 16.40 -19.48 -6.25
N THR A 83 16.09 -19.63 -4.97
CA THR A 83 16.23 -20.88 -4.22
C THR A 83 15.36 -20.88 -2.97
N SER A 84 14.97 -22.05 -2.50
CA SER A 84 14.36 -22.29 -1.18
C SER A 84 15.30 -23.02 -0.21
N THR A 85 16.58 -23.16 -0.57
CA THR A 85 17.60 -23.86 0.23
C THR A 85 18.83 -23.01 0.47
N GLY A 86 18.66 -21.71 0.50
CA GLY A 86 19.72 -20.74 0.82
C GLY A 86 20.18 -20.87 2.28
N ALA A 87 21.36 -20.33 2.56
CA ALA A 87 21.89 -20.24 3.91
C ALA A 87 22.28 -18.81 4.23
N VAL A 88 21.88 -18.33 5.40
CA VAL A 88 22.21 -16.99 5.91
C VAL A 88 22.84 -17.13 7.29
N ASN A 89 23.98 -16.47 7.51
CA ASN A 89 24.68 -16.51 8.78
C ASN A 89 23.76 -16.02 9.92
N GLY A 90 23.65 -16.83 10.97
CA GLY A 90 22.81 -16.55 12.13
C GLY A 90 21.37 -17.10 12.02
N ILE A 91 20.99 -17.69 10.88
CA ILE A 91 19.70 -18.40 10.72
C ILE A 91 19.96 -19.89 10.61
N SER A 92 19.27 -20.67 11.43
CA SER A 92 19.33 -22.13 11.38
C SER A 92 18.29 -22.66 10.38
N GLY A 93 18.71 -23.54 9.47
CA GLY A 93 17.87 -24.12 8.42
C GLY A 93 17.95 -23.38 7.08
N ASN A 94 17.13 -23.84 6.15
CA ASN A 94 17.06 -23.24 4.81
C ASN A 94 16.25 -21.95 4.83
N VAL A 95 16.62 -21.03 3.95
CA VAL A 95 15.91 -19.78 3.69
C VAL A 95 15.70 -19.59 2.20
N ASP A 96 14.65 -18.90 1.84
CA ASP A 96 14.45 -18.43 0.48
C ASP A 96 15.43 -17.28 0.19
N ILE A 97 15.98 -17.26 -1.02
CA ILE A 97 16.80 -16.15 -1.51
C ILE A 97 16.11 -15.54 -2.72
N ASP A 98 15.83 -14.25 -2.60
CA ASP A 98 15.09 -13.50 -3.60
C ASP A 98 15.91 -12.37 -4.19
N PHE A 99 15.74 -12.15 -5.49
CA PHE A 99 16.20 -10.94 -6.17
C PHE A 99 15.02 -10.01 -6.38
N GLN A 100 15.18 -8.77 -5.94
CA GLN A 100 14.22 -7.71 -6.16
C GLN A 100 14.65 -6.85 -7.36
N PHE A 101 13.77 -6.72 -8.36
CA PHE A 101 14.02 -5.92 -9.57
C PHE A 101 13.28 -4.60 -9.59
N LYS A 102 12.25 -4.45 -8.76
CA LYS A 102 11.49 -3.22 -8.60
C LYS A 102 11.79 -2.58 -7.26
N ASP A 103 12.08 -1.28 -7.26
CA ASP A 103 12.11 -0.50 -6.02
C ASP A 103 10.66 -0.30 -5.51
N PHE A 104 10.31 -1.03 -4.46
CA PHE A 104 8.98 -0.92 -3.86
C PHE A 104 8.79 0.36 -3.05
N THR A 105 9.82 1.07 -2.65
CA THR A 105 9.68 2.34 -1.93
C THR A 105 8.96 3.39 -2.77
N SER A 106 9.08 3.31 -4.09
CA SER A 106 8.39 4.19 -5.03
C SER A 106 6.88 3.94 -5.16
N VAL A 107 6.42 2.72 -4.87
CA VAL A 107 5.00 2.31 -4.98
C VAL A 107 4.36 1.99 -3.64
N ILE A 108 5.19 1.80 -2.60
CA ILE A 108 4.78 1.62 -1.21
C ILE A 108 5.60 2.61 -0.35
N PRO A 109 5.39 3.93 -0.52
CA PRO A 109 6.16 4.90 0.23
C PRO A 109 5.83 4.84 1.73
N ALA A 110 6.85 5.07 2.57
CA ALA A 110 6.72 5.02 4.02
C ALA A 110 5.80 6.12 4.56
N ASN A 111 5.86 7.30 3.92
CA ASN A 111 5.08 8.48 4.27
C ASN A 111 4.22 8.87 3.08
N THR A 112 2.91 8.78 3.20
CA THR A 112 2.03 9.02 2.06
C THR A 112 0.56 9.14 2.45
N TRP A 113 -0.19 9.87 1.64
CA TRP A 113 -1.64 9.80 1.63
C TRP A 113 -2.10 8.55 0.87
N ARG A 114 -3.12 7.86 1.38
CA ARG A 114 -3.77 6.72 0.70
C ARG A 114 -5.28 6.87 0.77
N THR A 115 -5.94 6.67 -0.35
CA THR A 115 -7.40 6.59 -0.41
C THR A 115 -7.82 5.12 -0.41
N ILE A 116 -8.63 4.74 0.57
CA ILE A 116 -9.11 3.37 0.78
C ILE A 116 -10.62 3.45 0.93
N ASN A 117 -11.38 2.79 0.05
CA ASN A 117 -12.86 2.84 0.05
C ASN A 117 -13.41 4.28 0.05
N GLY A 118 -12.80 5.18 -0.73
CA GLY A 118 -13.21 6.58 -0.85
C GLY A 118 -12.81 7.47 0.33
N GLN A 119 -12.15 6.95 1.36
CA GLN A 119 -11.67 7.69 2.52
C GLN A 119 -10.15 7.85 2.47
N THR A 120 -9.64 9.05 2.79
CA THR A 120 -8.22 9.38 2.69
C THR A 120 -7.57 9.39 4.07
N TYR A 121 -6.47 8.68 4.16
CA TYR A 121 -5.66 8.46 5.36
C TYR A 121 -4.21 8.85 5.12
N TYR A 122 -3.51 9.32 6.15
CA TYR A 122 -2.06 9.52 6.09
C TYR A 122 -1.33 8.40 6.81
N TYR A 123 -0.29 7.88 6.17
CA TYR A 123 0.64 6.92 6.75
C TYR A 123 2.00 7.57 6.97
N GLN A 124 2.60 7.32 8.11
CA GLN A 124 3.97 7.71 8.43
C GLN A 124 4.72 6.48 8.89
N ASN A 125 5.86 6.20 8.28
CA ASN A 125 6.63 4.97 8.51
C ASN A 125 5.73 3.72 8.38
N TYR A 126 4.90 3.68 7.33
CA TYR A 126 3.91 2.64 7.03
C TYR A 126 2.80 2.49 8.08
N VAL A 127 2.74 3.36 9.08
CA VAL A 127 1.71 3.33 10.14
C VAL A 127 0.65 4.39 9.87
N LYS A 128 -0.61 3.98 9.83
CA LYS A 128 -1.74 4.89 9.73
C LYS A 128 -1.79 5.83 10.93
N GLN A 129 -1.78 7.12 10.68
CA GLN A 129 -1.79 8.14 11.71
C GLN A 129 -3.20 8.37 12.25
N LYS A 130 -3.31 8.55 13.57
CA LYS A 130 -4.56 8.82 14.29
C LYS A 130 -4.29 9.77 15.45
N ASN A 131 -5.27 10.65 15.74
CA ASN A 131 -5.18 11.64 16.83
C ASN A 131 -3.85 12.41 16.81
N ALA A 132 -3.41 12.80 15.62
CA ALA A 132 -2.08 13.38 15.41
C ALA A 132 -2.09 14.50 14.37
N TRP A 133 -1.26 15.49 14.60
CA TRP A 133 -0.89 16.48 13.61
C TRP A 133 0.12 15.89 12.62
N ILE A 134 -0.08 16.18 11.33
CA ILE A 134 0.77 15.77 10.22
C ILE A 134 1.19 16.98 9.44
N ASP A 135 2.49 17.10 9.16
CA ASP A 135 3.02 17.95 8.12
C ASP A 135 3.43 17.08 6.94
N ASP A 136 2.77 17.27 5.79
CA ASP A 136 3.06 16.51 4.56
C ASP A 136 4.01 17.27 3.61
N GLY A 137 4.59 18.40 4.08
CA GLY A 137 5.43 19.30 3.30
C GLY A 137 4.65 20.36 2.52
N THR A 138 3.32 20.25 2.44
CA THR A 138 2.45 21.28 1.84
C THR A 138 1.69 22.07 2.91
N GLY A 139 1.55 21.49 4.11
CA GLY A 139 0.90 22.11 5.26
C GLY A 139 0.52 21.11 6.33
N TRP A 140 -0.10 21.62 7.39
CA TRP A 140 -0.51 20.84 8.54
C TRP A 140 -1.93 20.31 8.39
N PHE A 141 -2.13 19.08 8.82
CA PHE A 141 -3.42 18.37 8.86
C PHE A 141 -3.58 17.70 10.23
N TYR A 142 -4.80 17.54 10.70
CA TYR A 142 -5.06 16.77 11.91
C TYR A 142 -5.82 15.49 11.57
N MET A 143 -5.22 14.35 11.86
CA MET A 143 -5.86 13.04 11.70
C MET A 143 -6.68 12.71 12.95
N ASN A 144 -7.98 12.50 12.81
CA ASN A 144 -8.88 12.16 13.92
C ASN A 144 -8.69 10.73 14.44
N GLY A 145 -9.50 10.30 15.39
CA GLY A 145 -9.44 8.95 15.98
C GLY A 145 -9.65 7.80 15.00
N ASP A 146 -10.36 8.05 13.89
CA ASP A 146 -10.56 7.09 12.81
C ASP A 146 -9.39 7.10 11.80
N GLY A 147 -8.51 8.10 11.92
CA GLY A 147 -7.39 8.34 11.01
C GLY A 147 -7.78 9.12 9.76
N LEU A 148 -8.91 9.80 9.76
CA LEU A 148 -9.35 10.69 8.68
C LEU A 148 -8.86 12.11 8.94
N ALA A 149 -8.54 12.85 7.87
CA ALA A 149 -8.24 14.27 8.00
C ALA A 149 -9.47 15.03 8.50
N SER A 150 -9.31 15.76 9.60
CA SER A 150 -10.36 16.61 10.15
C SER A 150 -10.61 17.82 9.24
N LYS A 151 -11.82 18.35 9.27
CA LYS A 151 -12.26 19.53 8.51
C LYS A 151 -13.09 20.45 9.39
N GLY A 152 -13.12 21.75 9.03
CA GLY A 152 -13.84 22.75 9.81
C GLY A 152 -13.17 23.06 11.15
N TRP A 153 -13.97 23.44 12.13
CA TRP A 153 -13.49 23.75 13.47
C TRP A 153 -12.99 22.51 14.21
N LEU A 154 -11.82 22.65 14.81
CA LEU A 154 -11.19 21.63 15.67
C LEU A 154 -10.74 22.28 16.96
N THR A 155 -11.16 21.74 18.10
CA THR A 155 -10.68 22.18 19.42
C THR A 155 -9.91 21.05 20.08
N LEU A 156 -8.66 21.31 20.41
CA LEU A 156 -7.77 20.40 21.11
C LEU A 156 -7.22 21.06 22.38
N SER A 157 -7.48 20.48 23.51
CA SER A 157 -6.99 20.99 24.83
C SER A 157 -7.30 22.46 25.05
N GLY A 158 -8.48 22.92 24.62
CA GLY A 158 -8.92 24.32 24.78
C GLY A 158 -8.42 25.29 23.70
N THR A 159 -7.59 24.84 22.77
CA THR A 159 -7.11 25.63 21.63
C THR A 159 -7.92 25.28 20.38
N SER A 160 -8.41 26.31 19.67
CA SER A 160 -9.23 26.13 18.48
C SER A 160 -8.42 26.39 17.20
N TYR A 161 -8.61 25.52 16.23
CA TYR A 161 -8.03 25.54 14.89
C TYR A 161 -9.14 25.49 13.86
N TYR A 162 -8.84 25.89 12.63
CA TYR A 162 -9.74 25.69 11.50
C TYR A 162 -9.02 24.89 10.39
N LEU A 163 -9.59 23.77 10.02
CA LEU A 163 -9.12 22.92 8.93
C LEU A 163 -9.99 23.22 7.71
N ASP A 164 -9.37 23.48 6.57
CA ASP A 164 -10.07 23.80 5.33
C ASP A 164 -11.12 22.76 4.97
N ASP A 165 -12.33 23.18 4.65
CA ASP A 165 -13.47 22.29 4.44
C ASP A 165 -13.31 21.37 3.23
N SER A 166 -12.51 21.77 2.24
CA SER A 166 -12.25 20.97 1.05
C SER A 166 -11.05 20.07 1.22
N THR A 167 -9.93 20.59 1.69
CA THR A 167 -8.63 19.91 1.73
C THR A 167 -8.29 19.30 3.09
N GLY A 168 -8.85 19.80 4.19
CA GLY A 168 -8.46 19.45 5.56
C GLY A 168 -7.18 20.12 6.05
N ARG A 169 -6.59 21.03 5.25
CA ARG A 169 -5.37 21.75 5.60
C ARG A 169 -5.64 22.79 6.67
N MET A 170 -4.77 22.92 7.66
CA MET A 170 -4.87 23.92 8.71
C MET A 170 -4.76 25.33 8.12
N ILE A 171 -5.70 26.18 8.50
CA ILE A 171 -5.73 27.59 8.09
C ILE A 171 -4.85 28.43 9.02
N THR A 172 -4.13 29.38 8.43
CA THR A 172 -3.45 30.49 9.12
C THR A 172 -3.86 31.81 8.49
N GLY A 173 -3.77 32.93 9.24
CA GLY A 173 -4.24 34.22 8.77
C GLY A 173 -5.76 34.39 8.88
N TRP A 174 -6.33 35.22 8.03
CA TRP A 174 -7.75 35.57 8.07
C TRP A 174 -8.63 34.53 7.41
N LYS A 175 -9.69 34.12 8.09
CA LYS A 175 -10.73 33.20 7.59
C LYS A 175 -12.10 33.79 7.92
N SER A 176 -12.97 33.85 6.91
CA SER A 176 -14.39 34.13 7.12
C SER A 176 -15.17 32.81 7.27
N ASP A 177 -15.96 32.73 8.31
CA ASP A 177 -16.87 31.61 8.55
C ASP A 177 -18.21 32.14 9.07
N ASN A 178 -19.32 31.74 8.44
CA ASN A 178 -20.69 32.16 8.80
C ASN A 178 -20.83 33.69 9.01
N GLY A 179 -20.18 34.48 8.15
CA GLY A 179 -20.24 35.96 8.19
C GLY A 179 -19.40 36.61 9.29
N LYS A 180 -18.63 35.85 10.05
CA LYS A 180 -17.66 36.35 11.04
C LYS A 180 -16.24 36.14 10.52
N TRP A 181 -15.35 37.07 10.91
CA TRP A 181 -13.94 36.98 10.60
C TRP A 181 -13.16 36.48 11.81
N TYR A 182 -12.26 35.55 11.54
CA TYR A 182 -11.34 34.96 12.51
C TYR A 182 -9.92 35.13 12.01
N TYR A 183 -8.98 35.31 12.93
CA TYR A 183 -7.57 35.36 12.61
C TYR A 183 -6.85 34.23 13.34
N PHE A 184 -6.15 33.40 12.57
CA PHE A 184 -5.34 32.31 13.08
C PHE A 184 -3.87 32.67 12.97
N GLY A 185 -3.11 32.56 14.07
CA GLY A 185 -1.68 32.81 14.10
C GLY A 185 -0.90 31.85 13.22
N SER A 186 0.42 31.97 13.22
CA SER A 186 1.29 31.05 12.46
C SER A 186 1.24 29.60 12.95
N SER A 187 0.83 29.40 14.22
CA SER A 187 0.55 28.07 14.81
C SER A 187 -0.81 27.51 14.41
N GLY A 188 -1.64 28.27 13.68
CA GLY A 188 -3.00 27.86 13.29
C GLY A 188 -4.05 28.04 14.39
N SER A 189 -3.72 28.73 15.49
CA SER A 189 -4.62 28.96 16.62
C SER A 189 -4.90 30.43 16.84
#